data_8bba19e41c13bdcdf855047cb66470b6
#
_entry.id   8bba19e41c13bdcdf855047cb66470b6
#
_cell.length_a   1.000
_cell.length_b   1.000
_cell.length_c   1.000
_cell.angle_alpha   90.00
_cell.angle_beta   90.00
_cell.angle_gamma   90.00
#
_symmetry.space_group_name_H-M   'P 1'
#
loop_
_entity.id
_entity.type
_entity.pdbx_description
1 polymer ?
#
loop_
_entity_poly.entity_id
_entity_poly.type
_entity_poly.pdbx_seq_one_letter_code
_entity_poly.pdbx_strand_id
1 'polypeptide(L)'
;MFGRTYYCGDITEKAIGESVTLKGWVQKRRDLGGLIFIDLRDRTGIVQVVFNPDVSKEALAIAEGIRNEYVLDIQGKVVAREEGTVNPNLKTGAIEIHADGVNVLNAAKTPPFAISDQAEEVSEDVRLKYRYLDLRRPAMFQTMQLRHNVTKAVRSFLDENGFLDIETPILTGSTPEGARDYLVPSRVHEGEFYALPQSPQLFKQLLMVSGIERYYQIARCFRDEDLRADRQPEFTQIDIEMSFMSQEDIMSLAEEMMAKVMRETKGEELKLPLPRMTYDEAMNKYGSDKPDTRFDMLLTDVSDIVKDTEFKVFSSAVANGGVVKAINVKGGAGDYSRKDIDALGAFAANYGAKGLAWVKVEADGVKGPIAKFFDEEKQSKLIEALDAAEGDLLLFGADQFEVVAASLGALRLKLGKERGLIDEKLFNFLWVIDWPLLEHDPEEGRFYAAHHPFTMPVREDLELIETAPEDMKAQAYDLVLNGYELGGGSIRIFEKDIQEKMFALLGFSPEEAAEQFGFLLEAFEYGAPPHGGIALGLDRLVMLLAGRTNLRDTIAFPKTASASCLMTEAPGEVSDAQLDELHLSIKKKVKN
;
A
#
# COMPACT_ATOMS: atom_id res chain seq x y z
N MET A 1 -20.51 -25.10 17.97
CA MET A 1 -20.98 -24.42 16.74
C MET A 1 -22.47 -24.19 16.89
N PHE A 2 -22.94 -22.95 16.75
CA PHE A 2 -24.36 -22.65 16.96
C PHE A 2 -25.22 -23.21 15.82
N GLY A 3 -25.91 -24.35 16.10
CA GLY A 3 -26.88 -24.96 15.20
C GLY A 3 -26.33 -25.49 13.87
N ARG A 4 -25.02 -25.80 13.79
CA ARG A 4 -24.41 -26.57 12.67
C ARG A 4 -23.43 -27.60 13.22
N THR A 5 -23.25 -28.72 12.54
CA THR A 5 -22.27 -29.75 12.91
C THR A 5 -20.91 -29.50 12.29
N TYR A 6 -20.90 -29.03 11.02
CA TYR A 6 -19.70 -28.71 10.24
C TYR A 6 -19.87 -27.38 9.53
N TYR A 7 -18.73 -26.74 9.17
CA TYR A 7 -18.69 -25.79 8.07
C TYR A 7 -18.62 -26.51 6.72
N CYS A 8 -19.16 -25.88 5.66
CA CYS A 8 -19.30 -26.50 4.34
C CYS A 8 -17.97 -26.97 3.75
N GLY A 9 -16.93 -26.17 3.82
CA GLY A 9 -15.61 -26.48 3.28
C GLY A 9 -14.72 -27.37 4.16
N ASP A 10 -15.16 -27.69 5.37
CA ASP A 10 -14.36 -28.48 6.34
C ASP A 10 -14.78 -29.94 6.43
N ILE A 11 -15.87 -30.32 5.72
CA ILE A 11 -16.32 -31.72 5.67
C ILE A 11 -15.35 -32.52 4.81
N THR A 12 -14.92 -33.65 5.33
CA THR A 12 -14.02 -34.58 4.63
C THR A 12 -14.66 -35.96 4.48
N GLU A 13 -14.01 -36.83 3.71
CA GLU A 13 -14.42 -38.23 3.54
C GLU A 13 -14.54 -39.00 4.87
N LYS A 14 -13.89 -38.52 5.93
CA LYS A 14 -13.98 -39.12 7.28
C LYS A 14 -15.39 -39.04 7.87
N ALA A 15 -16.18 -38.06 7.41
CA ALA A 15 -17.56 -37.87 7.86
C ALA A 15 -18.59 -38.71 7.08
N ILE A 16 -18.17 -39.54 6.10
CA ILE A 16 -19.08 -40.36 5.35
C ILE A 16 -19.91 -41.28 6.27
N GLY A 17 -21.23 -41.22 6.09
CA GLY A 17 -22.19 -41.92 6.92
C GLY A 17 -22.73 -41.11 8.12
N GLU A 18 -22.14 -39.97 8.43
CA GLU A 18 -22.64 -39.08 9.50
C GLU A 18 -23.86 -38.28 9.06
N SER A 19 -24.76 -38.00 9.99
CA SER A 19 -25.83 -37.02 9.82
C SER A 19 -25.31 -35.64 10.21
N VAL A 20 -25.50 -34.66 9.33
CA VAL A 20 -24.96 -33.31 9.48
C VAL A 20 -26.04 -32.24 9.37
N THR A 21 -25.81 -31.13 10.05
CA THR A 21 -26.58 -29.89 9.88
C THR A 21 -25.64 -28.81 9.35
N LEU A 22 -25.96 -28.24 8.18
CA LEU A 22 -25.17 -27.23 7.51
C LEU A 22 -25.99 -25.96 7.31
N LYS A 23 -25.32 -24.80 7.36
CA LYS A 23 -25.95 -23.50 7.10
C LYS A 23 -25.06 -22.68 6.18
N GLY A 24 -25.67 -22.11 5.16
CA GLY A 24 -24.92 -21.33 4.16
C GLY A 24 -25.82 -20.67 3.12
N TRP A 25 -25.16 -20.12 2.13
CA TRP A 25 -25.79 -19.50 0.96
C TRP A 25 -25.75 -20.42 -0.25
N VAL A 26 -26.79 -20.38 -1.07
CA VAL A 26 -26.84 -21.10 -2.34
C VAL A 26 -25.93 -20.43 -3.35
N GLN A 27 -24.79 -21.03 -3.67
CA GLN A 27 -23.90 -20.56 -4.72
C GLN A 27 -24.46 -20.82 -6.10
N LYS A 28 -24.98 -22.05 -6.32
CA LYS A 28 -25.54 -22.48 -7.59
C LYS A 28 -26.58 -23.56 -7.36
N ARG A 29 -27.68 -23.52 -8.13
CA ARG A 29 -28.69 -24.55 -8.21
C ARG A 29 -28.72 -25.16 -9.60
N ARG A 30 -28.83 -26.47 -9.68
CA ARG A 30 -28.99 -27.26 -10.92
C ARG A 30 -30.14 -28.21 -10.72
N ASP A 31 -30.95 -28.41 -11.79
CA ASP A 31 -32.05 -29.34 -11.86
C ASP A 31 -31.74 -30.36 -12.97
N LEU A 32 -31.55 -31.59 -12.60
CA LEU A 32 -31.09 -32.65 -13.50
C LEU A 32 -31.93 -33.90 -13.28
N GLY A 33 -32.91 -34.13 -14.17
CA GLY A 33 -33.64 -35.37 -14.20
C GLY A 33 -34.48 -35.69 -12.94
N GLY A 34 -35.02 -34.67 -12.28
CA GLY A 34 -35.83 -34.83 -11.07
C GLY A 34 -35.03 -34.83 -9.77
N LEU A 35 -33.71 -34.63 -9.85
CA LEU A 35 -32.82 -34.35 -8.73
C LEU A 35 -32.43 -32.87 -8.73
N ILE A 36 -32.39 -32.26 -7.57
CA ILE A 36 -31.89 -30.89 -7.42
C ILE A 36 -30.56 -30.94 -6.71
N PHE A 37 -29.56 -30.30 -7.34
CA PHE A 37 -28.22 -30.12 -6.81
C PHE A 37 -28.02 -28.67 -6.38
N ILE A 38 -27.55 -28.44 -5.16
CA ILE A 38 -27.20 -27.13 -4.62
C ILE A 38 -25.76 -27.17 -4.19
N ASP A 39 -24.98 -26.21 -4.70
CA ASP A 39 -23.67 -25.88 -4.16
C ASP A 39 -23.89 -24.92 -2.98
N LEU A 40 -23.81 -25.43 -1.74
CA LEU A 40 -23.98 -24.66 -0.52
C LEU A 40 -22.62 -24.08 -0.10
N ARG A 41 -22.57 -22.78 0.04
CA ARG A 41 -21.35 -22.02 0.38
C ARG A 41 -21.44 -21.43 1.78
N ASP A 42 -20.36 -21.52 2.52
CA ASP A 42 -20.10 -20.71 3.69
C ASP A 42 -18.68 -20.09 3.64
N ARG A 43 -18.21 -19.55 4.78
CA ARG A 43 -16.90 -18.90 4.87
C ARG A 43 -15.70 -19.83 4.63
N THR A 44 -15.86 -21.13 4.72
CA THR A 44 -14.78 -22.12 4.59
C THR A 44 -14.73 -22.76 3.20
N GLY A 45 -15.81 -22.68 2.44
CA GLY A 45 -15.89 -23.24 1.10
C GLY A 45 -17.28 -23.67 0.69
N ILE A 46 -17.33 -24.62 -0.22
CA ILE A 46 -18.54 -25.11 -0.88
C ILE A 46 -18.66 -26.63 -0.66
N VAL A 47 -19.89 -27.11 -0.45
CA VAL A 47 -20.23 -28.54 -0.50
C VAL A 47 -21.45 -28.73 -1.38
N GLN A 48 -21.48 -29.83 -2.15
CA GLN A 48 -22.66 -30.20 -2.94
C GLN A 48 -23.71 -30.85 -2.05
N VAL A 49 -24.94 -30.38 -2.20
CA VAL A 49 -26.13 -30.96 -1.55
C VAL A 49 -27.06 -31.51 -2.64
N VAL A 50 -27.55 -32.73 -2.44
CA VAL A 50 -28.44 -33.43 -3.38
C VAL A 50 -29.80 -33.61 -2.71
N PHE A 51 -30.84 -33.16 -3.40
CA PHE A 51 -32.23 -33.41 -3.05
C PHE A 51 -32.79 -34.50 -3.97
N ASN A 52 -33.07 -35.65 -3.39
CA ASN A 52 -33.55 -36.83 -4.08
C ASN A 52 -34.95 -37.20 -3.55
N PRO A 53 -35.97 -37.41 -4.39
CA PRO A 53 -37.31 -37.79 -3.93
C PRO A 53 -37.34 -39.12 -3.17
N ASP A 54 -36.35 -40.01 -3.42
CA ASP A 54 -36.24 -41.29 -2.70
C ASP A 54 -35.73 -41.11 -1.28
N VAL A 55 -35.07 -39.98 -0.97
CA VAL A 55 -34.62 -39.63 0.38
C VAL A 55 -35.70 -38.80 1.09
N SER A 56 -36.16 -37.70 0.50
CA SER A 56 -37.20 -36.85 1.04
C SER A 56 -37.95 -36.07 -0.04
N LYS A 57 -39.22 -36.45 -0.27
CA LYS A 57 -40.10 -35.71 -1.20
C LYS A 57 -40.41 -34.29 -0.68
N GLU A 58 -40.48 -34.11 0.61
CA GLU A 58 -40.75 -32.82 1.24
C GLU A 58 -39.57 -31.85 1.05
N ALA A 59 -38.34 -32.31 1.30
CA ALA A 59 -37.13 -31.50 1.08
C ALA A 59 -36.96 -31.13 -0.41
N LEU A 60 -37.26 -32.06 -1.33
CA LEU A 60 -37.21 -31.78 -2.76
C LEU A 60 -38.24 -30.72 -3.17
N ALA A 61 -39.48 -30.82 -2.69
CA ALA A 61 -40.54 -29.83 -2.98
C ALA A 61 -40.16 -28.42 -2.53
N ILE A 62 -39.49 -28.27 -1.37
CA ILE A 62 -38.95 -27.00 -0.92
C ILE A 62 -37.80 -26.56 -1.84
N ALA A 63 -36.91 -27.46 -2.23
CA ALA A 63 -35.74 -27.15 -3.07
C ALA A 63 -36.10 -26.68 -4.48
N GLU A 64 -37.29 -27.04 -5.02
CA GLU A 64 -37.80 -26.50 -6.29
C GLU A 64 -37.93 -24.97 -6.30
N GLY A 65 -38.29 -24.37 -5.14
CA GLY A 65 -38.46 -22.93 -4.96
C GLY A 65 -37.16 -22.18 -4.66
N ILE A 66 -36.07 -22.88 -4.36
CA ILE A 66 -34.80 -22.24 -3.95
C ILE A 66 -34.13 -21.55 -5.14
N ARG A 67 -33.50 -20.40 -4.88
CA ARG A 67 -32.73 -19.60 -5.84
C ARG A 67 -31.32 -19.33 -5.29
N ASN A 68 -30.44 -18.82 -6.15
CA ASN A 68 -29.10 -18.40 -5.75
C ASN A 68 -29.15 -17.38 -4.63
N GLU A 69 -28.16 -17.42 -3.74
CA GLU A 69 -27.99 -16.58 -2.57
C GLU A 69 -29.08 -16.72 -1.48
N TYR A 70 -30.02 -17.65 -1.60
CA TYR A 70 -30.90 -18.01 -0.48
C TYR A 70 -30.05 -18.55 0.68
N VAL A 71 -30.44 -18.23 1.90
CA VAL A 71 -29.80 -18.73 3.13
C VAL A 71 -30.56 -19.98 3.59
N LEU A 72 -29.85 -21.08 3.68
CA LEU A 72 -30.44 -22.39 4.00
C LEU A 72 -29.89 -22.96 5.30
N ASP A 73 -30.74 -23.74 5.99
CA ASP A 73 -30.40 -24.70 7.02
C ASP A 73 -30.76 -26.09 6.46
N ILE A 74 -29.76 -26.94 6.28
CA ILE A 74 -29.87 -28.23 5.64
C ILE A 74 -29.51 -29.34 6.61
N GLN A 75 -30.36 -30.33 6.73
CA GLN A 75 -30.09 -31.59 7.41
C GLN A 75 -29.89 -32.67 6.36
N GLY A 76 -28.95 -33.60 6.56
CA GLY A 76 -28.70 -34.66 5.61
C GLY A 76 -27.54 -35.54 6.02
N LYS A 77 -27.26 -36.54 5.18
CA LYS A 77 -26.23 -37.53 5.39
C LYS A 77 -25.06 -37.30 4.44
N VAL A 78 -23.83 -37.39 4.94
CA VAL A 78 -22.61 -37.33 4.13
C VAL A 78 -22.45 -38.63 3.37
N VAL A 79 -22.31 -38.54 2.03
CA VAL A 79 -22.18 -39.69 1.11
C VAL A 79 -20.95 -39.47 0.23
N ALA A 80 -20.26 -40.55 -0.12
CA ALA A 80 -19.22 -40.50 -1.14
C ALA A 80 -19.86 -40.26 -2.51
N ARG A 81 -19.26 -39.41 -3.36
CA ARG A 81 -19.68 -39.29 -4.76
C ARG A 81 -19.30 -40.53 -5.54
N GLU A 82 -20.10 -40.82 -6.53
CA GLU A 82 -19.78 -41.88 -7.50
C GLU A 82 -18.49 -41.59 -8.24
N GLU A 83 -17.73 -42.63 -8.62
CA GLU A 83 -16.38 -42.56 -9.21
C GLU A 83 -16.39 -41.74 -10.51
N GLY A 84 -17.20 -41.35 -11.18
CA GLY A 84 -17.22 -40.44 -12.35
C GLY A 84 -17.67 -39.02 -12.04
N THR A 85 -18.11 -38.74 -10.82
CA THR A 85 -18.71 -37.45 -10.43
C THR A 85 -17.87 -36.65 -9.42
N VAL A 86 -16.71 -37.18 -9.02
CA VAL A 86 -15.77 -36.52 -8.14
C VAL A 86 -15.29 -35.22 -8.80
N ASN A 87 -15.35 -34.10 -8.05
CA ASN A 87 -14.90 -32.79 -8.54
C ASN A 87 -13.54 -32.42 -7.93
N PRO A 88 -12.44 -32.55 -8.68
CA PRO A 88 -11.10 -32.27 -8.16
C PRO A 88 -10.86 -30.77 -7.84
N ASN A 89 -11.72 -29.87 -8.33
CA ASN A 89 -11.62 -28.43 -8.11
C ASN A 89 -12.24 -27.97 -6.78
N LEU A 90 -12.90 -28.86 -6.05
CA LEU A 90 -13.47 -28.58 -4.74
C LEU A 90 -12.77 -29.42 -3.67
N LYS A 91 -12.40 -28.80 -2.56
CA LYS A 91 -11.84 -29.48 -1.39
C LYS A 91 -12.76 -30.62 -0.88
N THR A 92 -14.07 -30.43 -1.02
CA THR A 92 -15.12 -31.39 -0.64
C THR A 92 -15.59 -32.25 -1.83
N GLY A 93 -14.88 -32.22 -2.95
CA GLY A 93 -15.34 -32.79 -4.22
C GLY A 93 -15.50 -34.27 -4.27
N ALA A 94 -14.99 -35.03 -3.30
CA ALA A 94 -15.16 -36.48 -3.18
C ALA A 94 -16.46 -36.88 -2.46
N ILE A 95 -17.15 -35.93 -1.81
CA ILE A 95 -18.37 -36.15 -1.02
C ILE A 95 -19.51 -35.28 -1.50
N GLU A 96 -20.71 -35.62 -1.08
CA GLU A 96 -21.92 -34.82 -1.20
C GLU A 96 -22.86 -35.07 -0.02
N ILE A 97 -23.83 -34.20 0.18
CA ILE A 97 -24.82 -34.30 1.24
C ILE A 97 -26.15 -34.71 0.65
N HIS A 98 -26.67 -35.87 1.01
CA HIS A 98 -28.03 -36.28 0.68
C HIS A 98 -28.99 -35.66 1.69
N ALA A 99 -29.72 -34.62 1.28
CA ALA A 99 -30.59 -33.85 2.16
C ALA A 99 -31.88 -34.61 2.50
N ASP A 100 -32.15 -34.76 3.78
CA ASP A 100 -33.43 -35.28 4.31
C ASP A 100 -34.32 -34.16 4.86
N GLY A 101 -33.77 -32.97 5.13
CA GLY A 101 -34.47 -31.78 5.57
C GLY A 101 -33.82 -30.48 5.04
N VAL A 102 -34.66 -29.45 4.82
CA VAL A 102 -34.21 -28.11 4.46
C VAL A 102 -35.18 -27.05 4.97
N ASN A 103 -34.61 -25.98 5.51
CA ASN A 103 -35.35 -24.77 5.86
C ASN A 103 -34.75 -23.58 5.11
N VAL A 104 -35.59 -22.78 4.47
CA VAL A 104 -35.19 -21.49 3.93
C VAL A 104 -35.20 -20.48 5.07
N LEU A 105 -34.01 -20.13 5.55
CA LEU A 105 -33.87 -19.15 6.63
C LEU A 105 -34.14 -17.72 6.13
N ASN A 106 -33.72 -17.43 4.90
CA ASN A 106 -34.00 -16.17 4.24
C ASN A 106 -33.92 -16.30 2.71
N ALA A 107 -34.87 -15.73 2.02
CA ALA A 107 -34.86 -15.63 0.57
C ALA A 107 -34.07 -14.40 0.11
N ALA A 108 -33.44 -14.49 -1.06
CA ALA A 108 -32.65 -13.40 -1.64
C ALA A 108 -33.29 -12.89 -2.93
N LYS A 109 -33.13 -11.60 -3.19
CA LYS A 109 -33.31 -11.04 -4.53
C LYS A 109 -32.13 -11.50 -5.42
N THR A 110 -32.33 -11.47 -6.73
CA THR A 110 -31.23 -11.68 -7.68
C THR A 110 -30.14 -10.63 -7.44
N PRO A 111 -28.89 -11.04 -7.15
CA PRO A 111 -27.80 -10.09 -6.94
C PRO A 111 -27.52 -9.26 -8.21
N PRO A 112 -27.02 -8.02 -8.10
CA PRO A 112 -26.66 -7.18 -9.25
C PRO A 112 -25.46 -7.70 -10.04
N PHE A 113 -24.70 -8.63 -9.48
CA PHE A 113 -23.58 -9.35 -10.11
C PHE A 113 -23.44 -10.76 -9.49
N ALA A 114 -22.77 -11.65 -10.21
CA ALA A 114 -22.49 -12.99 -9.71
C ALA A 114 -21.49 -12.96 -8.53
N ILE A 115 -21.75 -13.77 -7.49
CA ILE A 115 -20.83 -13.92 -6.35
C ILE A 115 -19.73 -14.91 -6.74
N SER A 116 -18.82 -14.44 -7.59
CA SER A 116 -17.66 -15.19 -8.09
C SER A 116 -16.51 -14.22 -8.38
N ASP A 117 -15.29 -14.72 -8.52
CA ASP A 117 -14.14 -13.86 -8.80
C ASP A 117 -14.18 -13.24 -10.22
N GLN A 118 -14.98 -13.78 -11.13
CA GLN A 118 -15.27 -13.16 -12.43
C GLN A 118 -16.00 -11.81 -12.31
N ALA A 119 -16.59 -11.50 -11.15
CA ALA A 119 -17.17 -10.17 -10.88
C ALA A 119 -16.14 -9.03 -10.79
N GLU A 120 -14.85 -9.29 -10.90
CA GLU A 120 -13.83 -8.26 -11.08
C GLU A 120 -14.00 -7.47 -12.39
N GLU A 121 -14.66 -8.06 -13.39
CA GLU A 121 -15.04 -7.38 -14.63
C GLU A 121 -16.19 -6.36 -14.45
N VAL A 122 -16.93 -6.44 -13.34
CA VAL A 122 -17.97 -5.48 -13.00
C VAL A 122 -17.35 -4.18 -12.51
N SER A 123 -17.93 -3.04 -12.89
CA SER A 123 -17.41 -1.74 -12.48
C SER A 123 -17.24 -1.62 -10.97
N GLU A 124 -16.18 -0.96 -10.55
CA GLU A 124 -15.87 -0.76 -9.13
C GLU A 124 -17.01 -0.09 -8.38
N ASP A 125 -17.68 0.90 -8.97
CA ASP A 125 -18.79 1.62 -8.34
C ASP A 125 -19.96 0.70 -7.98
N VAL A 126 -20.30 -0.26 -8.84
CA VAL A 126 -21.34 -1.25 -8.54
C VAL A 126 -20.90 -2.17 -7.41
N ARG A 127 -19.64 -2.64 -7.43
CA ARG A 127 -19.09 -3.46 -6.35
C ARG A 127 -19.03 -2.72 -5.02
N LEU A 128 -18.68 -1.43 -5.02
CA LEU A 128 -18.64 -0.59 -3.81
C LEU A 128 -20.05 -0.26 -3.29
N LYS A 129 -21.02 -0.04 -4.18
CA LYS A 129 -22.42 0.16 -3.78
C LYS A 129 -23.01 -1.07 -3.10
N TYR A 130 -22.67 -2.26 -3.56
CA TYR A 130 -23.10 -3.53 -3.00
C TYR A 130 -21.94 -4.26 -2.31
N ARG A 131 -21.12 -3.53 -1.57
CA ARG A 131 -19.87 -4.05 -0.99
C ARG A 131 -20.08 -5.29 -0.11
N TYR A 132 -21.19 -5.39 0.60
CA TYR A 132 -21.55 -6.57 1.37
C TYR A 132 -21.76 -7.84 0.53
N LEU A 133 -22.07 -7.71 -0.76
CA LEU A 133 -22.11 -8.83 -1.71
C LEU A 133 -20.71 -9.09 -2.28
N ASP A 134 -19.97 -8.04 -2.62
CA ASP A 134 -18.60 -8.15 -3.12
C ASP A 134 -17.68 -8.88 -2.12
N LEU A 135 -17.83 -8.62 -0.82
CA LEU A 135 -17.11 -9.30 0.25
C LEU A 135 -17.43 -10.80 0.39
N ARG A 136 -18.52 -11.30 -0.23
CA ARG A 136 -18.82 -12.75 -0.30
C ARG A 136 -17.96 -13.48 -1.31
N ARG A 137 -17.34 -12.78 -2.26
CA ARG A 137 -16.49 -13.42 -3.28
C ARG A 137 -15.26 -14.05 -2.62
N PRO A 138 -14.83 -15.25 -3.09
CA PRO A 138 -13.71 -15.96 -2.48
C PRO A 138 -12.44 -15.10 -2.34
N ALA A 139 -12.04 -14.40 -3.41
CA ALA A 139 -10.85 -13.57 -3.41
C ALA A 139 -10.93 -12.39 -2.42
N MET A 140 -12.11 -11.76 -2.28
CA MET A 140 -12.31 -10.69 -1.30
C MET A 140 -12.32 -11.21 0.13
N PHE A 141 -12.97 -12.35 0.36
CA PHE A 141 -12.94 -13.01 1.68
C PHE A 141 -11.51 -13.39 2.09
N GLN A 142 -10.74 -13.98 1.17
CA GLN A 142 -9.33 -14.33 1.40
C GLN A 142 -8.48 -13.11 1.73
N THR A 143 -8.72 -11.97 1.06
CA THR A 143 -8.02 -10.71 1.36
C THR A 143 -8.33 -10.22 2.78
N MET A 144 -9.60 -10.28 3.21
CA MET A 144 -9.97 -9.92 4.60
C MET A 144 -9.38 -10.89 5.62
N GLN A 145 -9.33 -12.18 5.30
CA GLN A 145 -8.70 -13.19 6.13
C GLN A 145 -7.18 -12.97 6.25
N LEU A 146 -6.52 -12.64 5.13
CA LEU A 146 -5.10 -12.29 5.13
C LEU A 146 -4.85 -11.07 6.01
N ARG A 147 -5.67 -10.01 5.88
CA ARG A 147 -5.59 -8.82 6.74
C ARG A 147 -5.69 -9.18 8.22
N HIS A 148 -6.64 -10.03 8.58
CA HIS A 148 -6.78 -10.53 9.95
C HIS A 148 -5.51 -11.27 10.41
N ASN A 149 -4.99 -12.18 9.58
CA ASN A 149 -3.81 -12.98 9.92
C ASN A 149 -2.55 -12.11 10.07
N VAL A 150 -2.35 -11.12 9.18
CA VAL A 150 -1.26 -10.14 9.29
C VAL A 150 -1.35 -9.39 10.63
N THR A 151 -2.53 -8.83 10.94
CA THR A 151 -2.73 -8.10 12.21
C THR A 151 -2.48 -8.99 13.43
N LYS A 152 -2.93 -10.25 13.37
CA LYS A 152 -2.71 -11.22 14.45
C LYS A 152 -1.22 -11.52 14.63
N ALA A 153 -0.48 -11.75 13.55
CA ALA A 153 0.97 -12.03 13.60
C ALA A 153 1.74 -10.84 14.18
N VAL A 154 1.41 -9.61 13.76
CA VAL A 154 1.99 -8.37 14.28
C VAL A 154 1.74 -8.22 15.77
N ARG A 155 0.48 -8.35 16.24
CA ARG A 155 0.14 -8.24 17.66
C ARG A 155 0.87 -9.30 18.50
N SER A 156 0.85 -10.56 18.05
CA SER A 156 1.55 -11.64 18.77
C SER A 156 3.05 -11.34 18.88
N PHE A 157 3.68 -10.86 17.80
CA PHE A 157 5.11 -10.51 17.83
C PHE A 157 5.41 -9.38 18.81
N LEU A 158 4.64 -8.32 18.78
CA LEU A 158 4.86 -7.14 19.61
C LEU A 158 4.58 -7.45 21.09
N ASP A 159 3.51 -8.20 21.39
CA ASP A 159 3.21 -8.66 22.76
C ASP A 159 4.34 -9.54 23.32
N GLU A 160 4.87 -10.49 22.52
CA GLU A 160 6.00 -11.35 22.88
C GLU A 160 7.30 -10.55 23.15
N ASN A 161 7.43 -9.36 22.55
CA ASN A 161 8.55 -8.45 22.72
C ASN A 161 8.30 -7.35 23.75
N GLY A 162 7.24 -7.45 24.54
CA GLY A 162 6.95 -6.56 25.68
C GLY A 162 6.41 -5.19 25.29
N PHE A 163 5.81 -5.05 24.12
CA PHE A 163 5.10 -3.84 23.70
C PHE A 163 3.69 -3.82 24.30
N LEU A 164 3.21 -2.64 24.63
CA LEU A 164 1.85 -2.40 25.09
C LEU A 164 0.99 -1.82 23.98
N ASP A 165 -0.17 -2.43 23.73
CA ASP A 165 -1.19 -1.89 22.82
C ASP A 165 -1.97 -0.78 23.54
N ILE A 166 -1.71 0.48 23.16
CA ILE A 166 -2.30 1.67 23.80
C ILE A 166 -3.03 2.50 22.77
N GLU A 167 -4.33 2.71 23.01
CA GLU A 167 -5.14 3.62 22.19
C GLU A 167 -4.80 5.09 22.49
N THR A 168 -4.76 5.87 21.42
CA THR A 168 -4.60 7.32 21.48
C THR A 168 -5.89 8.02 21.02
N PRO A 169 -6.13 9.28 21.39
CA PRO A 169 -7.36 9.98 21.03
C PRO A 169 -7.60 10.07 19.53
N ILE A 170 -8.85 9.94 19.10
CA ILE A 170 -9.31 10.25 17.74
C ILE A 170 -9.77 11.71 17.62
N LEU A 171 -10.33 12.29 18.70
CA LEU A 171 -10.63 13.71 18.77
C LEU A 171 -9.42 14.44 19.35
N THR A 172 -8.64 15.08 18.51
CA THR A 172 -7.38 15.76 18.86
C THR A 172 -7.42 17.24 18.49
N GLY A 173 -6.36 17.98 18.80
CA GLY A 173 -6.09 19.27 18.19
C GLY A 173 -5.57 19.12 16.76
N SER A 174 -5.75 20.16 15.95
CA SER A 174 -5.13 20.24 14.62
C SER A 174 -3.62 20.31 14.73
N THR A 175 -2.91 19.54 13.90
CA THR A 175 -1.45 19.51 13.87
C THR A 175 -0.95 19.59 12.42
N PRO A 176 0.07 20.40 12.13
CA PRO A 176 0.61 20.51 10.77
C PRO A 176 1.56 19.34 10.46
N GLU A 177 1.00 18.20 10.04
CA GLU A 177 1.76 17.00 9.66
C GLU A 177 1.85 16.79 8.13
N GLY A 178 1.69 17.86 7.33
CA GLY A 178 1.83 17.81 5.86
C GLY A 178 0.52 17.66 5.09
N ALA A 179 -0.44 16.84 5.54
CA ALA A 179 -1.76 16.74 4.95
C ALA A 179 -2.75 17.74 5.58
N ARG A 180 -3.91 17.94 4.95
CA ARG A 180 -5.02 18.67 5.58
C ARG A 180 -5.74 17.78 6.59
N ASP A 181 -6.17 18.39 7.70
CA ASP A 181 -6.94 17.71 8.72
C ASP A 181 -8.44 17.64 8.36
N TYR A 182 -9.10 16.55 8.76
CA TYR A 182 -10.55 16.52 8.89
C TYR A 182 -10.95 17.18 10.19
N LEU A 183 -11.79 18.22 10.12
CA LEU A 183 -12.24 18.98 11.28
C LEU A 183 -13.61 18.50 11.76
N VAL A 184 -13.77 18.40 13.09
CA VAL A 184 -15.01 18.03 13.77
C VAL A 184 -15.41 19.17 14.69
N PRO A 185 -16.53 19.86 14.44
CA PRO A 185 -16.95 20.98 15.27
C PRO A 185 -17.36 20.53 16.67
N SER A 186 -16.99 21.34 17.68
CA SER A 186 -17.41 21.11 19.07
C SER A 186 -18.77 21.76 19.34
N ARG A 187 -19.73 20.99 19.85
CA ARG A 187 -20.99 21.54 20.34
C ARG A 187 -20.86 22.27 21.67
N VAL A 188 -19.86 21.87 22.47
CA VAL A 188 -19.66 22.40 23.84
C VAL A 188 -18.84 23.67 23.84
N HIS A 189 -17.92 23.81 22.89
CA HIS A 189 -17.05 24.96 22.73
C HIS A 189 -17.36 25.64 21.40
N GLU A 190 -18.15 26.70 21.46
CA GLU A 190 -18.62 27.44 20.28
C GLU A 190 -17.44 28.00 19.47
N GLY A 191 -17.41 27.68 18.16
CA GLY A 191 -16.36 28.13 17.25
C GLY A 191 -15.06 27.33 17.31
N GLU A 192 -14.95 26.33 18.19
CA GLU A 192 -13.80 25.45 18.30
C GLU A 192 -14.02 24.10 17.63
N PHE A 193 -12.94 23.49 17.15
CA PHE A 193 -12.96 22.25 16.40
C PHE A 193 -11.95 21.25 16.95
N TYR A 194 -12.34 20.00 16.99
CA TYR A 194 -11.39 18.88 17.01
C TYR A 194 -10.89 18.62 15.59
N ALA A 195 -9.72 18.00 15.48
CA ALA A 195 -9.23 17.40 14.26
C ALA A 195 -9.14 15.87 14.41
N LEU A 196 -9.35 15.15 13.30
CA LEU A 196 -9.05 13.72 13.27
C LEU A 196 -7.55 13.52 13.04
N PRO A 197 -6.88 12.58 13.75
CA PRO A 197 -5.43 12.47 13.73
C PRO A 197 -4.91 11.97 12.39
N GLN A 198 -3.87 12.62 11.87
CA GLN A 198 -3.12 12.13 10.71
C GLN A 198 -2.25 10.93 11.05
N SER A 199 -1.75 10.89 12.29
CA SER A 199 -1.04 9.79 12.94
C SER A 199 -1.06 10.00 14.45
N PRO A 200 -0.72 8.99 15.28
CA PRO A 200 -0.58 9.17 16.73
C PRO A 200 0.79 9.76 17.15
N GLN A 201 1.49 10.47 16.27
CA GLN A 201 2.89 10.89 16.46
C GLN A 201 3.16 11.60 17.79
N LEU A 202 2.37 12.61 18.13
CA LEU A 202 2.60 13.40 19.35
C LEU A 202 2.32 12.59 20.61
N PHE A 203 1.24 11.81 20.61
CA PHE A 203 0.85 11.00 21.76
C PHE A 203 1.81 9.84 22.02
N LYS A 204 2.33 9.18 20.99
CA LYS A 204 3.32 8.11 21.20
C LYS A 204 4.64 8.64 21.76
N GLN A 205 5.07 9.85 21.39
CA GLN A 205 6.22 10.51 22.01
C GLN A 205 5.95 10.84 23.49
N LEU A 206 4.75 11.33 23.83
CA LEU A 206 4.34 11.54 25.21
C LEU A 206 4.30 10.23 26.02
N LEU A 207 3.92 9.11 25.40
CA LEU A 207 3.97 7.79 26.05
C LEU A 207 5.41 7.37 26.38
N MET A 208 6.39 7.75 25.55
CA MET A 208 7.81 7.54 25.87
C MET A 208 8.24 8.38 27.07
N VAL A 209 7.86 9.66 27.12
CA VAL A 209 8.08 10.52 28.29
C VAL A 209 7.39 9.96 29.53
N SER A 210 6.24 9.31 29.36
CA SER A 210 5.48 8.65 30.45
C SER A 210 6.13 7.37 30.98
N GLY A 211 7.23 6.90 30.39
CA GLY A 211 7.92 5.69 30.83
C GLY A 211 7.30 4.37 30.34
N ILE A 212 6.49 4.41 29.30
CA ILE A 212 5.90 3.20 28.67
C ILE A 212 6.98 2.36 27.98
N GLU A 213 8.03 2.97 27.48
CA GLU A 213 9.20 2.41 26.80
C GLU A 213 8.92 1.64 25.49
N ARG A 214 7.86 0.86 25.41
CA ARG A 214 7.49 0.06 24.20
C ARG A 214 5.99 0.14 23.99
N TYR A 215 5.62 0.89 22.96
CA TYR A 215 4.24 1.15 22.55
C TYR A 215 3.98 0.63 21.16
N TYR A 216 2.79 0.08 20.92
CA TYR A 216 2.23 -0.05 19.58
C TYR A 216 0.73 0.21 19.56
N GLN A 217 0.21 0.45 18.36
CA GLN A 217 -1.22 0.55 18.11
C GLN A 217 -1.52 0.16 16.66
N ILE A 218 -2.60 -0.57 16.42
CA ILE A 218 -3.19 -0.69 15.08
C ILE A 218 -4.10 0.54 14.89
N ALA A 219 -3.49 1.64 14.47
CA ALA A 219 -4.05 2.98 14.53
C ALA A 219 -4.88 3.34 13.29
N ARG A 220 -6.05 3.98 13.50
CA ARG A 220 -6.78 4.64 12.42
C ARG A 220 -6.22 6.05 12.23
N CYS A 221 -5.89 6.37 10.97
CA CYS A 221 -5.35 7.65 10.56
C CYS A 221 -6.24 8.28 9.48
N PHE A 222 -6.26 9.62 9.43
CA PHE A 222 -7.14 10.38 8.56
C PHE A 222 -6.35 11.50 7.87
N ARG A 223 -6.46 11.60 6.54
CA ARG A 223 -5.79 12.65 5.76
C ARG A 223 -6.71 13.11 4.64
N ASP A 224 -6.97 14.41 4.60
CA ASP A 224 -7.74 15.04 3.51
C ASP A 224 -6.79 15.43 2.38
N GLU A 225 -6.47 14.45 1.55
CA GLU A 225 -5.58 14.56 0.40
C GLU A 225 -6.28 14.14 -0.89
N ASP A 226 -5.66 14.46 -2.03
CA ASP A 226 -6.10 13.95 -3.32
C ASP A 226 -5.93 12.43 -3.38
N LEU A 227 -7.04 11.73 -3.64
CA LEU A 227 -7.07 10.27 -3.61
C LEU A 227 -6.52 9.68 -4.91
N ARG A 228 -5.72 8.63 -4.75
CA ARG A 228 -5.17 7.77 -5.81
C ARG A 228 -5.53 6.32 -5.54
N ALA A 229 -5.12 5.41 -6.42
CA ALA A 229 -5.37 3.97 -6.24
C ALA A 229 -4.76 3.40 -4.94
N ASP A 230 -3.70 4.01 -4.45
CA ASP A 230 -2.94 3.63 -3.26
C ASP A 230 -3.15 4.57 -2.05
N ARG A 231 -4.19 5.45 -2.08
CA ARG A 231 -4.53 6.38 -0.99
C ARG A 231 -6.00 6.32 -0.65
N GLN A 232 -6.29 6.43 0.65
CA GLN A 232 -7.63 6.54 1.22
C GLN A 232 -7.67 7.69 2.23
N PRO A 233 -8.82 8.37 2.41
CA PRO A 233 -8.94 9.47 3.37
C PRO A 233 -8.86 8.96 4.82
N GLU A 234 -9.18 7.71 5.03
CA GLU A 234 -8.99 6.98 6.29
C GLU A 234 -8.31 5.64 6.02
N PHE A 235 -7.25 5.35 6.76
CA PHE A 235 -6.42 4.16 6.58
C PHE A 235 -5.90 3.66 7.93
N THR A 236 -5.21 2.52 7.93
CA THR A 236 -4.71 1.89 9.15
C THR A 236 -3.20 1.77 9.12
N GLN A 237 -2.54 2.15 10.21
CA GLN A 237 -1.12 1.95 10.42
C GLN A 237 -0.86 0.92 11.53
N ILE A 238 0.21 0.15 11.37
CA ILE A 238 0.90 -0.50 12.47
C ILE A 238 1.88 0.55 12.99
N ASP A 239 1.54 1.18 14.10
CA ASP A 239 2.31 2.27 14.69
C ASP A 239 3.09 1.79 15.91
N ILE A 240 4.39 2.05 15.95
CA ILE A 240 5.32 1.53 16.94
C ILE A 240 6.23 2.66 17.41
N GLU A 241 6.46 2.76 18.73
CA GLU A 241 7.45 3.68 19.32
C GLU A 241 8.14 2.99 20.49
N MET A 242 9.44 3.24 20.65
CA MET A 242 10.24 2.63 21.71
C MET A 242 11.36 3.56 22.19
N SER A 243 11.70 3.43 23.48
CA SER A 243 12.76 4.19 24.14
C SER A 243 14.06 3.42 24.18
N PHE A 244 15.20 4.15 24.29
CA PHE A 244 16.55 3.61 24.47
C PHE A 244 17.04 2.69 23.38
N MET A 245 16.60 2.93 22.14
CA MET A 245 16.93 2.13 20.96
C MET A 245 17.65 2.98 19.91
N SER A 246 18.58 2.38 19.20
CA SER A 246 19.20 2.95 18.01
C SER A 246 18.31 2.70 16.76
N GLN A 247 18.65 3.40 15.68
CA GLN A 247 18.03 3.18 14.38
C GLN A 247 18.12 1.70 13.95
N GLU A 248 19.27 1.07 14.15
CA GLU A 248 19.51 -0.32 13.75
C GLU A 248 18.69 -1.30 14.61
N ASP A 249 18.49 -1.01 15.90
CA ASP A 249 17.64 -1.83 16.77
C ASP A 249 16.18 -1.81 16.31
N ILE A 250 15.68 -0.64 15.90
CA ILE A 250 14.30 -0.48 15.40
C ILE A 250 14.12 -1.21 14.07
N MET A 251 15.09 -1.05 13.14
CA MET A 251 15.07 -1.77 11.87
C MET A 251 15.10 -3.28 12.07
N SER A 252 15.96 -3.78 12.95
CA SER A 252 16.06 -5.21 13.28
C SER A 252 14.76 -5.77 13.86
N LEU A 253 14.12 -5.04 14.77
CA LEU A 253 12.81 -5.43 15.32
C LEU A 253 11.74 -5.51 14.22
N ALA A 254 11.69 -4.53 13.32
CA ALA A 254 10.75 -4.52 12.21
C ALA A 254 11.01 -5.65 11.21
N GLU A 255 12.27 -6.01 10.97
CA GLU A 255 12.66 -7.16 10.15
C GLU A 255 12.16 -8.48 10.74
N GLU A 256 12.36 -8.71 12.03
CA GLU A 256 11.88 -9.92 12.71
C GLU A 256 10.35 -10.00 12.70
N MET A 257 9.67 -8.86 12.89
CA MET A 257 8.22 -8.78 12.77
C MET A 257 7.74 -9.14 11.36
N MET A 258 8.37 -8.59 10.31
CA MET A 258 8.03 -8.92 8.93
C MET A 258 8.34 -10.38 8.60
N ALA A 259 9.44 -10.95 9.10
CA ALA A 259 9.75 -12.37 8.95
C ALA A 259 8.65 -13.27 9.55
N LYS A 260 8.14 -12.94 10.75
CA LYS A 260 6.99 -13.65 11.34
C LYS A 260 5.73 -13.51 10.49
N VAL A 261 5.42 -12.31 10.00
CA VAL A 261 4.28 -12.07 9.11
C VAL A 261 4.38 -12.92 7.85
N MET A 262 5.53 -12.91 7.17
CA MET A 262 5.74 -13.70 5.94
C MET A 262 5.62 -15.20 6.19
N ARG A 263 6.21 -15.71 7.24
CA ARG A 263 6.14 -17.11 7.61
C ARG A 263 4.69 -17.55 7.90
N GLU A 264 3.94 -16.79 8.70
CA GLU A 264 2.59 -17.15 9.12
C GLU A 264 1.53 -16.95 8.04
N THR A 265 1.75 -16.03 7.09
CA THR A 265 0.74 -15.66 6.10
C THR A 265 1.04 -16.16 4.68
N LYS A 266 2.32 -16.28 4.33
CA LYS A 266 2.77 -16.72 2.99
C LYS A 266 3.49 -18.06 3.02
N GLY A 267 3.96 -18.52 4.20
CA GLY A 267 4.80 -19.70 4.32
C GLY A 267 6.23 -19.48 3.80
N GLU A 268 6.68 -18.23 3.72
CA GLU A 268 7.99 -17.84 3.19
C GLU A 268 8.91 -17.36 4.31
N GLU A 269 10.18 -17.72 4.23
CA GLU A 269 11.24 -17.27 5.15
C GLU A 269 11.99 -16.09 4.56
N LEU A 270 12.03 -14.98 5.28
CA LEU A 270 12.86 -13.84 4.90
C LEU A 270 14.31 -14.05 5.33
N LYS A 271 15.23 -13.74 4.43
CA LYS A 271 16.67 -13.71 4.76
C LYS A 271 16.97 -12.39 5.48
N LEU A 272 17.38 -12.48 6.73
CA LEU A 272 17.80 -11.34 7.54
C LEU A 272 19.33 -11.28 7.67
N PRO A 273 19.91 -10.08 7.86
CA PRO A 273 19.25 -8.78 7.79
C PRO A 273 18.81 -8.42 6.37
N LEU A 274 17.77 -7.58 6.25
CA LEU A 274 17.33 -7.05 4.95
C LEU A 274 18.40 -6.13 4.34
N PRO A 275 18.48 -6.01 3.00
CA PRO A 275 19.40 -5.07 2.37
C PRO A 275 19.18 -3.63 2.84
N ARG A 276 20.28 -2.87 3.01
CA ARG A 276 20.27 -1.41 3.22
C ARG A 276 20.73 -0.74 1.94
N MET A 277 20.03 0.30 1.54
CA MET A 277 20.36 1.16 0.41
C MET A 277 20.29 2.60 0.88
N THR A 278 21.27 3.42 0.55
CA THR A 278 21.18 4.86 0.87
C THR A 278 20.13 5.55 -0.03
N TYR A 279 19.55 6.63 0.45
CA TYR A 279 18.67 7.48 -0.37
C TYR A 279 19.35 7.89 -1.67
N ASP A 280 20.59 8.33 -1.59
CA ASP A 280 21.38 8.74 -2.77
C ASP A 280 21.57 7.59 -3.76
N GLU A 281 21.83 6.38 -3.28
CA GLU A 281 21.93 5.19 -4.14
C GLU A 281 20.58 4.85 -4.80
N ALA A 282 19.49 4.88 -4.05
CA ALA A 282 18.14 4.62 -4.56
C ALA A 282 17.76 5.62 -5.66
N MET A 283 17.97 6.89 -5.43
CA MET A 283 17.69 7.95 -6.40
C MET A 283 18.60 7.88 -7.61
N ASN A 284 19.88 7.59 -7.42
CA ASN A 284 20.85 7.51 -8.52
C ASN A 284 20.64 6.31 -9.44
N LYS A 285 20.33 5.12 -8.87
CA LYS A 285 20.25 3.87 -9.64
C LYS A 285 18.84 3.51 -10.09
N TYR A 286 17.83 3.92 -9.33
CA TYR A 286 16.42 3.55 -9.60
C TYR A 286 15.54 4.75 -9.96
N GLY A 287 16.01 5.97 -9.71
CA GLY A 287 15.23 7.20 -9.89
C GLY A 287 14.04 7.30 -8.95
N SER A 288 14.11 6.67 -7.79
CA SER A 288 13.02 6.59 -6.81
C SER A 288 13.55 6.29 -5.42
N ASP A 289 12.96 6.92 -4.42
CA ASP A 289 13.14 6.66 -2.99
C ASP A 289 12.57 5.30 -2.52
N LYS A 290 11.79 4.64 -3.37
CA LYS A 290 11.15 3.33 -3.14
C LYS A 290 11.44 2.39 -4.31
N PRO A 291 12.69 1.91 -4.45
CA PRO A 291 13.14 1.15 -5.59
C PRO A 291 12.47 -0.24 -5.68
N ASP A 292 12.06 -0.63 -6.88
CA ASP A 292 11.70 -2.01 -7.18
C ASP A 292 12.96 -2.77 -7.62
N THR A 293 13.43 -3.65 -6.76
CA THR A 293 14.67 -4.42 -6.98
C THR A 293 14.43 -5.82 -7.57
N ARG A 294 13.19 -6.11 -8.02
CA ARG A 294 12.86 -7.42 -8.62
C ARG A 294 13.43 -7.62 -10.02
N PHE A 295 13.94 -6.57 -10.65
CA PHE A 295 14.56 -6.61 -11.97
C PHE A 295 15.66 -5.57 -12.08
N ASP A 296 16.59 -5.80 -13.00
CA ASP A 296 17.67 -4.89 -13.34
C ASP A 296 17.14 -3.68 -14.17
N MET A 297 17.91 -3.14 -15.10
CA MET A 297 17.65 -1.91 -15.87
C MET A 297 17.88 -0.66 -15.02
N LEU A 298 19.06 -0.57 -14.42
CA LEU A 298 19.45 0.55 -13.57
C LEU A 298 19.70 1.82 -14.40
N LEU A 299 19.48 2.97 -13.77
CA LEU A 299 19.92 4.26 -14.30
C LEU A 299 21.44 4.36 -14.15
N THR A 300 22.13 4.68 -15.23
CA THR A 300 23.57 4.87 -15.23
C THR A 300 23.90 6.32 -15.58
N ASP A 301 24.73 6.97 -14.77
CA ASP A 301 25.20 8.31 -15.05
C ASP A 301 26.27 8.27 -16.15
N VAL A 302 26.03 9.00 -17.21
CA VAL A 302 26.94 9.12 -18.37
C VAL A 302 27.37 10.57 -18.62
N SER A 303 27.12 11.47 -17.67
CA SER A 303 27.41 12.90 -17.76
C SER A 303 28.86 13.16 -18.18
N ASP A 304 29.83 12.48 -17.53
CA ASP A 304 31.24 12.67 -17.83
C ASP A 304 31.65 12.19 -19.25
N ILE A 305 30.92 11.24 -19.80
CA ILE A 305 31.18 10.72 -21.16
C ILE A 305 30.66 11.70 -22.22
N VAL A 306 29.58 12.41 -21.92
CA VAL A 306 28.86 13.22 -22.92
C VAL A 306 28.92 14.74 -22.71
N LYS A 307 29.57 15.22 -21.63
CA LYS A 307 29.62 16.65 -21.28
C LYS A 307 30.23 17.57 -22.35
N ASP A 308 31.13 17.04 -23.17
CA ASP A 308 31.82 17.75 -24.22
C ASP A 308 31.30 17.43 -25.64
N THR A 309 30.16 16.74 -25.74
CA THR A 309 29.55 16.40 -27.04
C THR A 309 28.96 17.64 -27.73
N GLU A 310 28.94 17.64 -29.07
CA GLU A 310 28.27 18.66 -29.85
C GLU A 310 26.74 18.63 -29.71
N PHE A 311 26.16 17.60 -29.17
CA PHE A 311 24.75 17.52 -28.88
C PHE A 311 24.39 18.43 -27.69
N LYS A 312 23.92 19.64 -28.04
CA LYS A 312 23.68 20.75 -27.08
C LYS A 312 22.78 20.41 -25.91
N VAL A 313 21.84 19.50 -26.10
CA VAL A 313 20.94 19.06 -24.98
C VAL A 313 21.78 18.47 -23.85
N PHE A 314 22.76 17.62 -24.14
CA PHE A 314 23.59 16.99 -23.15
C PHE A 314 24.63 17.94 -22.56
N SER A 315 25.43 18.60 -23.44
CA SER A 315 26.48 19.49 -22.97
C SER A 315 25.92 20.69 -22.18
N SER A 316 24.75 21.23 -22.55
CA SER A 316 24.12 22.33 -21.82
C SER A 316 23.53 21.85 -20.49
N ALA A 317 22.93 20.66 -20.42
CA ALA A 317 22.42 20.11 -19.15
C ALA A 317 23.55 20.01 -18.11
N VAL A 318 24.65 19.38 -18.47
CA VAL A 318 25.82 19.24 -17.58
C VAL A 318 26.44 20.58 -17.22
N ALA A 319 26.59 21.49 -18.19
CA ALA A 319 27.15 22.83 -17.95
C ALA A 319 26.29 23.70 -16.99
N ASN A 320 24.99 23.41 -16.89
CA ASN A 320 24.07 24.09 -15.99
C ASN A 320 23.83 23.33 -14.67
N GLY A 321 24.72 22.41 -14.29
CA GLY A 321 24.64 21.65 -13.02
C GLY A 321 23.65 20.48 -13.05
N GLY A 322 23.07 20.17 -14.22
CA GLY A 322 22.23 18.98 -14.41
C GLY A 322 23.04 17.73 -14.72
N VAL A 323 22.35 16.64 -15.02
CA VAL A 323 22.94 15.32 -15.29
C VAL A 323 22.41 14.74 -16.59
N VAL A 324 23.19 13.79 -17.15
CA VAL A 324 22.74 12.91 -18.23
C VAL A 324 22.82 11.47 -17.72
N LYS A 325 21.67 10.83 -17.61
CA LYS A 325 21.60 9.41 -17.28
C LYS A 325 20.96 8.62 -18.40
N ALA A 326 21.27 7.33 -18.42
CA ALA A 326 20.70 6.42 -19.40
C ALA A 326 20.21 5.12 -18.76
N ILE A 327 19.26 4.46 -19.44
CA ILE A 327 18.86 3.07 -19.18
C ILE A 327 19.12 2.23 -20.41
N ASN A 328 19.54 1.00 -20.20
CA ASN A 328 19.71 0.00 -21.25
C ASN A 328 18.50 -0.94 -21.30
N VAL A 329 17.76 -0.88 -22.39
CA VAL A 329 16.64 -1.80 -22.68
C VAL A 329 17.21 -2.98 -23.45
N LYS A 330 17.65 -4.02 -22.76
CA LYS A 330 18.31 -5.19 -23.36
C LYS A 330 17.40 -5.86 -24.39
N GLY A 331 17.95 -6.07 -25.62
CA GLY A 331 17.21 -6.61 -26.77
C GLY A 331 16.13 -5.68 -27.35
N GLY A 332 16.05 -4.43 -26.89
CA GLY A 332 14.97 -3.50 -27.26
C GLY A 332 15.09 -2.89 -28.67
N ALA A 333 16.23 -3.00 -29.33
CA ALA A 333 16.43 -2.35 -30.65
C ALA A 333 15.44 -2.87 -31.71
N GLY A 334 15.10 -4.17 -31.68
CA GLY A 334 14.12 -4.77 -32.58
C GLY A 334 12.68 -4.59 -32.14
N ASP A 335 12.43 -4.50 -30.83
CA ASP A 335 11.09 -4.49 -30.26
C ASP A 335 10.40 -3.11 -30.34
N TYR A 336 11.19 -2.02 -30.38
CA TYR A 336 10.66 -0.66 -30.38
C TYR A 336 10.90 0.02 -31.72
N SER A 337 9.81 0.35 -32.42
CA SER A 337 9.83 1.24 -33.57
C SER A 337 10.07 2.69 -33.13
N ARG A 338 10.37 3.59 -34.07
CA ARG A 338 10.50 5.03 -33.77
C ARG A 338 9.22 5.60 -33.13
N LYS A 339 8.04 5.15 -33.60
CA LYS A 339 6.75 5.57 -33.03
C LYS A 339 6.60 5.14 -31.56
N ASP A 340 7.05 3.93 -31.25
CA ASP A 340 7.00 3.44 -29.87
C ASP A 340 7.95 4.24 -28.96
N ILE A 341 9.15 4.57 -29.44
CA ILE A 341 10.10 5.41 -28.68
C ILE A 341 9.57 6.83 -28.52
N ASP A 342 8.92 7.39 -29.53
CA ASP A 342 8.25 8.70 -29.42
C ASP A 342 7.13 8.66 -28.35
N ALA A 343 6.39 7.54 -28.23
CA ALA A 343 5.41 7.32 -27.16
C ALA A 343 6.04 7.19 -25.77
N LEU A 344 7.22 6.55 -25.66
CA LEU A 344 8.00 6.53 -24.42
C LEU A 344 8.46 7.94 -24.03
N GLY A 345 8.85 8.77 -25.00
CA GLY A 345 9.17 10.18 -24.79
C GLY A 345 7.99 10.99 -24.27
N ALA A 346 6.80 10.80 -24.86
CA ALA A 346 5.56 11.40 -24.36
C ALA A 346 5.20 10.96 -22.95
N PHE A 347 5.45 9.69 -22.60
CA PHE A 347 5.28 9.21 -21.24
C PHE A 347 6.25 9.87 -20.25
N ALA A 348 7.54 9.95 -20.61
CA ALA A 348 8.57 10.60 -19.78
C ALA A 348 8.25 12.11 -19.56
N ALA A 349 7.62 12.77 -20.52
CA ALA A 349 7.21 14.17 -20.40
C ALA A 349 6.19 14.42 -19.28
N ASN A 350 5.37 13.42 -18.90
CA ASN A 350 4.47 13.53 -17.74
C ASN A 350 5.23 13.69 -16.41
N TYR A 351 6.53 13.38 -16.41
CA TYR A 351 7.43 13.50 -15.26
C TYR A 351 8.44 14.64 -15.43
N GLY A 352 8.14 15.60 -16.31
CA GLY A 352 8.93 16.81 -16.52
C GLY A 352 10.03 16.73 -17.58
N ALA A 353 10.26 15.56 -18.21
CA ALA A 353 11.26 15.44 -19.26
C ALA A 353 10.91 16.29 -20.48
N LYS A 354 11.85 17.10 -20.97
CA LYS A 354 11.69 17.92 -22.18
C LYS A 354 11.88 17.12 -23.47
N GLY A 355 12.43 15.91 -23.36
CA GLY A 355 12.65 14.98 -24.47
C GLY A 355 13.31 13.70 -23.99
N LEU A 356 13.29 12.67 -24.85
CA LEU A 356 13.94 11.39 -24.64
C LEU A 356 14.88 11.12 -25.82
N ALA A 357 16.19 11.21 -25.60
CA ALA A 357 17.17 10.88 -26.62
C ALA A 357 17.42 9.36 -26.63
N TRP A 358 17.81 8.80 -27.77
CA TRP A 358 18.00 7.37 -27.90
C TRP A 358 18.98 6.98 -28.99
N VAL A 359 19.60 5.81 -28.81
CA VAL A 359 20.35 5.09 -29.85
C VAL A 359 20.07 3.59 -29.72
N LYS A 360 20.20 2.88 -30.83
CA LYS A 360 20.22 1.41 -30.90
C LYS A 360 21.66 0.94 -31.07
N VAL A 361 22.02 -0.15 -30.41
CA VAL A 361 23.34 -0.77 -30.53
C VAL A 361 23.30 -1.79 -31.68
N GLU A 362 24.12 -1.61 -32.68
CA GLU A 362 24.26 -2.51 -33.83
C GLU A 362 25.68 -3.07 -33.89
N ALA A 363 25.94 -4.06 -34.75
CA ALA A 363 27.22 -4.74 -34.86
C ALA A 363 28.39 -3.78 -35.19
N ASP A 364 28.13 -2.68 -35.87
CA ASP A 364 29.12 -1.69 -36.30
C ASP A 364 29.07 -0.38 -35.47
N GLY A 365 28.45 -0.38 -34.31
CA GLY A 365 28.37 0.76 -33.39
C GLY A 365 26.94 1.17 -33.06
N VAL A 366 26.72 2.40 -32.60
CA VAL A 366 25.39 2.88 -32.24
C VAL A 366 24.73 3.61 -33.40
N LYS A 367 23.40 3.44 -33.53
CA LYS A 367 22.57 4.11 -34.57
C LYS A 367 21.36 4.81 -33.95
N GLY A 368 21.02 5.96 -34.47
CA GLY A 368 19.88 6.75 -34.01
C GLY A 368 20.08 8.26 -34.23
N PRO A 369 19.11 9.08 -33.80
CA PRO A 369 19.13 10.52 -34.04
C PRO A 369 20.36 11.25 -33.51
N ILE A 370 20.91 10.75 -32.38
CA ILE A 370 22.05 11.39 -31.69
C ILE A 370 23.37 10.68 -31.95
N ALA A 371 23.38 9.54 -32.64
CA ALA A 371 24.59 8.72 -32.89
C ALA A 371 25.73 9.51 -33.54
N LYS A 372 25.39 10.43 -34.43
CA LYS A 372 26.37 11.28 -35.15
C LYS A 372 27.19 12.21 -34.24
N PHE A 373 26.77 12.42 -33.01
CA PHE A 373 27.48 13.26 -32.03
C PHE A 373 28.45 12.48 -31.17
N PHE A 374 28.55 11.15 -31.37
CA PHE A 374 29.44 10.25 -30.61
C PHE A 374 30.50 9.71 -31.54
N ASP A 375 31.76 10.06 -31.27
CA ASP A 375 32.92 9.41 -31.87
C ASP A 375 33.08 7.95 -31.36
N GLU A 376 33.98 7.18 -31.96
CA GLU A 376 34.21 5.77 -31.61
C GLU A 376 34.59 5.58 -30.12
N GLU A 377 35.34 6.53 -29.54
CA GLU A 377 35.72 6.50 -28.14
C GLU A 377 34.51 6.66 -27.22
N LYS A 378 33.65 7.65 -27.48
CA LYS A 378 32.44 7.88 -26.72
C LYS A 378 31.46 6.72 -26.86
N GLN A 379 31.27 6.18 -28.07
CA GLN A 379 30.44 5.00 -28.29
C GLN A 379 30.92 3.81 -27.46
N SER A 380 32.24 3.52 -27.47
CA SER A 380 32.81 2.44 -26.67
C SER A 380 32.60 2.64 -25.18
N LYS A 381 32.83 3.86 -24.67
CA LYS A 381 32.59 4.20 -23.26
C LYS A 381 31.12 4.06 -22.85
N LEU A 382 30.18 4.47 -23.71
CA LEU A 382 28.74 4.32 -23.47
C LEU A 382 28.32 2.84 -23.43
N ILE A 383 28.83 2.04 -24.37
CA ILE A 383 28.55 0.61 -24.44
C ILE A 383 29.06 -0.09 -23.17
N GLU A 384 30.29 0.22 -22.75
CA GLU A 384 30.90 -0.33 -21.54
C GLU A 384 30.13 0.11 -20.27
N ALA A 385 29.85 1.42 -20.12
CA ALA A 385 29.20 1.97 -18.94
C ALA A 385 27.76 1.43 -18.75
N LEU A 386 27.06 1.14 -19.86
CA LEU A 386 25.69 0.66 -19.86
C LEU A 386 25.59 -0.87 -19.98
N ASP A 387 26.72 -1.60 -19.95
CA ASP A 387 26.74 -3.04 -20.21
C ASP A 387 25.88 -3.41 -21.42
N ALA A 388 26.06 -2.66 -22.52
CA ALA A 388 25.22 -2.76 -23.70
C ALA A 388 25.82 -3.74 -24.72
N ALA A 389 24.94 -4.41 -25.46
CA ALA A 389 25.29 -5.36 -26.50
C ALA A 389 24.50 -5.07 -27.78
N GLU A 390 24.93 -5.70 -28.89
CA GLU A 390 24.17 -5.65 -30.16
C GLU A 390 22.69 -6.07 -29.92
N GLY A 391 21.76 -5.27 -30.43
CA GLY A 391 20.34 -5.47 -30.24
C GLY A 391 19.71 -4.66 -29.10
N ASP A 392 20.52 -3.95 -28.30
CA ASP A 392 20.04 -3.15 -27.17
C ASP A 392 19.55 -1.75 -27.61
N LEU A 393 18.62 -1.18 -26.85
CA LEU A 393 18.12 0.19 -27.02
C LEU A 393 18.56 1.01 -25.78
N LEU A 394 19.31 2.08 -26.02
CA LEU A 394 19.75 3.01 -25.00
C LEU A 394 18.86 4.25 -25.00
N LEU A 395 18.25 4.57 -23.84
CA LEU A 395 17.39 5.73 -23.65
C LEU A 395 18.03 6.70 -22.66
N PHE A 396 18.07 8.00 -23.02
CA PHE A 396 18.77 9.03 -22.26
C PHE A 396 17.83 10.13 -21.79
N GLY A 397 17.96 10.51 -20.52
CA GLY A 397 17.40 11.71 -19.93
C GLY A 397 18.50 12.75 -19.65
N ALA A 398 18.22 14.02 -19.87
CA ALA A 398 19.17 15.12 -19.65
C ALA A 398 18.42 16.35 -19.15
N ASP A 399 18.55 16.69 -17.90
CA ASP A 399 17.99 17.86 -17.21
C ASP A 399 18.59 17.98 -15.79
N GLN A 400 17.93 18.71 -14.89
CA GLN A 400 18.22 18.67 -13.45
C GLN A 400 18.00 17.25 -12.92
N PHE A 401 18.73 16.90 -11.86
CA PHE A 401 18.77 15.54 -11.32
C PHE A 401 17.36 14.97 -11.01
N GLU A 402 16.51 15.76 -10.37
CA GLU A 402 15.17 15.36 -9.96
C GLU A 402 14.29 15.00 -11.16
N VAL A 403 14.37 15.78 -12.24
CA VAL A 403 13.62 15.53 -13.48
C VAL A 403 14.10 14.25 -14.17
N VAL A 404 15.43 14.05 -14.23
CA VAL A 404 16.02 12.85 -14.84
C VAL A 404 15.68 11.60 -14.01
N ALA A 405 15.81 11.68 -12.70
CA ALA A 405 15.45 10.59 -11.78
C ALA A 405 13.97 10.22 -11.93
N ALA A 406 13.05 11.18 -11.81
CA ALA A 406 11.61 10.94 -11.89
C ALA A 406 11.20 10.35 -13.26
N SER A 407 11.69 10.91 -14.36
CA SER A 407 11.32 10.50 -15.72
C SER A 407 11.89 9.14 -16.11
N LEU A 408 13.18 8.90 -15.89
CA LEU A 408 13.81 7.60 -16.18
C LEU A 408 13.39 6.52 -15.19
N GLY A 409 13.17 6.86 -13.92
CA GLY A 409 12.65 5.93 -12.91
C GLY A 409 11.26 5.42 -13.26
N ALA A 410 10.34 6.32 -13.65
CA ALA A 410 9.02 5.95 -14.13
C ALA A 410 9.08 5.12 -15.42
N LEU A 411 9.95 5.50 -16.35
CA LEU A 411 10.15 4.78 -17.61
C LEU A 411 10.71 3.38 -17.38
N ARG A 412 11.63 3.22 -16.44
CA ARG A 412 12.18 1.94 -15.99
C ARG A 412 11.07 0.98 -15.54
N LEU A 413 10.19 1.46 -14.65
CA LEU A 413 9.07 0.64 -14.15
C LEU A 413 8.08 0.26 -15.26
N LYS A 414 7.75 1.21 -16.14
CA LYS A 414 6.89 0.96 -17.30
C LYS A 414 7.47 -0.13 -18.20
N LEU A 415 8.72 0.00 -18.59
CA LEU A 415 9.41 -0.96 -19.45
C LEU A 415 9.59 -2.32 -18.77
N GLY A 416 9.93 -2.35 -17.47
CA GLY A 416 10.02 -3.58 -16.68
C GLY A 416 8.72 -4.36 -16.69
N LYS A 417 7.59 -3.68 -16.52
CA LYS A 417 6.26 -4.29 -16.58
C LYS A 417 5.89 -4.77 -17.99
N GLU A 418 6.03 -3.92 -19.00
CA GLU A 418 5.67 -4.23 -20.40
C GLU A 418 6.49 -5.38 -20.98
N ARG A 419 7.75 -5.49 -20.59
CA ARG A 419 8.65 -6.56 -21.02
C ARG A 419 8.60 -7.82 -20.15
N GLY A 420 7.74 -7.85 -19.12
CA GLY A 420 7.60 -9.01 -18.25
C GLY A 420 8.86 -9.33 -17.43
N LEU A 421 9.65 -8.31 -17.09
CA LEU A 421 10.89 -8.47 -16.32
C LEU A 421 10.64 -8.63 -14.81
N ILE A 422 9.44 -8.24 -14.37
CA ILE A 422 9.06 -8.24 -12.96
C ILE A 422 8.45 -9.60 -12.60
N ASP A 423 9.09 -10.34 -11.71
CA ASP A 423 8.51 -11.54 -11.13
C ASP A 423 7.55 -11.15 -10.00
N GLU A 424 6.25 -11.22 -10.27
CA GLU A 424 5.19 -10.85 -9.32
C GLU A 424 5.09 -11.78 -8.09
N LYS A 425 5.84 -12.89 -8.07
CA LYS A 425 5.88 -13.82 -6.94
C LYS A 425 6.93 -13.46 -5.90
N LEU A 426 7.88 -12.59 -6.27
CA LEU A 426 8.96 -12.17 -5.37
C LEU A 426 8.48 -11.10 -4.39
N PHE A 427 8.98 -11.19 -3.16
CA PHE A 427 8.84 -10.18 -2.11
C PHE A 427 10.22 -9.66 -1.73
N ASN A 428 10.69 -8.62 -2.43
CA ASN A 428 11.97 -7.99 -2.19
C ASN A 428 11.83 -6.82 -1.23
N PHE A 429 12.11 -7.08 0.05
CA PHE A 429 12.19 -6.06 1.08
C PHE A 429 13.57 -5.42 1.11
N LEU A 430 13.63 -4.12 1.37
CA LEU A 430 14.87 -3.39 1.65
C LEU A 430 14.60 -2.16 2.50
N TRP A 431 15.64 -1.66 3.13
CA TRP A 431 15.63 -0.36 3.80
C TRP A 431 16.23 0.71 2.92
N VAL A 432 15.61 1.88 2.89
CA VAL A 432 16.22 3.12 2.40
C VAL A 432 16.60 3.96 3.61
N ILE A 433 17.87 4.33 3.70
CA ILE A 433 18.50 5.01 4.84
C ILE A 433 19.28 6.24 4.39
N ASP A 434 19.85 6.99 5.32
CA ASP A 434 20.67 8.18 5.06
C ASP A 434 19.92 9.26 4.26
N TRP A 435 18.69 9.50 4.67
CA TRP A 435 17.81 10.50 4.07
C TRP A 435 18.34 11.92 4.28
N PRO A 436 18.07 12.87 3.36
CA PRO A 436 18.19 14.28 3.68
C PRO A 436 17.27 14.65 4.84
N LEU A 437 17.71 15.55 5.71
CA LEU A 437 16.87 16.05 6.82
C LEU A 437 15.81 17.01 6.31
N LEU A 438 16.21 17.88 5.37
CA LEU A 438 15.43 18.97 4.85
C LEU A 438 15.37 18.93 3.32
N GLU A 439 14.27 19.44 2.79
CA GLU A 439 14.09 19.74 1.38
C GLU A 439 13.89 21.25 1.22
N HIS A 440 14.49 21.85 0.20
CA HIS A 440 14.36 23.26 -0.08
C HIS A 440 13.33 23.51 -1.20
N ASP A 441 12.32 24.33 -0.91
CA ASP A 441 11.41 24.81 -1.94
C ASP A 441 11.94 26.14 -2.51
N PRO A 442 12.41 26.17 -3.77
CA PRO A 442 12.95 27.37 -4.37
C PRO A 442 11.87 28.42 -4.68
N GLU A 443 10.59 28.05 -4.80
CA GLU A 443 9.49 28.99 -5.07
C GLU A 443 9.09 29.74 -3.80
N GLU A 444 9.01 29.03 -2.66
CA GLU A 444 8.69 29.62 -1.36
C GLU A 444 9.93 30.11 -0.60
N GLY A 445 11.12 29.68 -1.01
CA GLY A 445 12.40 30.08 -0.41
C GLY A 445 12.56 29.60 1.03
N ARG A 446 11.97 28.48 1.40
CA ARG A 446 12.02 27.89 2.74
C ARG A 446 12.34 26.40 2.73
N PHE A 447 12.75 25.90 3.88
CA PHE A 447 12.95 24.46 4.09
C PHE A 447 11.67 23.77 4.58
N TYR A 448 11.55 22.50 4.20
CA TYR A 448 10.57 21.54 4.71
C TYR A 448 11.31 20.34 5.30
N ALA A 449 10.74 19.72 6.30
CA ALA A 449 11.25 18.44 6.79
C ALA A 449 10.98 17.34 5.76
N ALA A 450 12.00 16.59 5.36
CA ALA A 450 11.83 15.49 4.41
C ALA A 450 10.89 14.38 4.94
N HIS A 451 10.87 14.15 6.26
CA HIS A 451 9.94 13.23 6.93
C HIS A 451 8.92 13.99 7.80
N HIS A 452 9.36 14.48 8.95
CA HIS A 452 8.52 15.30 9.84
C HIS A 452 9.38 16.14 10.78
N PRO A 453 8.82 17.19 11.42
CA PRO A 453 9.59 18.15 12.24
C PRO A 453 10.29 17.57 13.47
N PHE A 454 9.92 16.35 13.88
CA PHE A 454 10.45 15.68 15.09
C PHE A 454 11.58 14.70 14.75
N THR A 455 12.03 14.63 13.53
CA THR A 455 13.11 13.74 13.07
C THR A 455 14.45 14.26 13.57
N MET A 456 15.21 13.38 14.24
CA MET A 456 16.55 13.70 14.75
C MET A 456 17.53 13.80 13.58
N PRO A 457 18.28 14.90 13.44
CA PRO A 457 19.44 14.94 12.55
C PRO A 457 20.52 13.96 12.99
N VAL A 458 21.39 13.58 12.08
CA VAL A 458 22.63 12.90 12.43
C VAL A 458 23.43 13.83 13.36
N ARG A 459 23.93 13.30 14.49
CA ARG A 459 24.52 14.16 15.55
C ARG A 459 25.75 14.90 15.08
N GLU A 460 26.51 14.32 14.21
CA GLU A 460 27.70 14.91 13.58
C GLU A 460 27.35 16.12 12.70
N ASP A 461 26.13 16.14 12.15
CA ASP A 461 25.66 17.21 11.26
C ASP A 461 25.05 18.41 12.04
N LEU A 462 24.90 18.33 13.37
CA LEU A 462 24.31 19.42 14.17
C LEU A 462 25.08 20.76 14.04
N GLU A 463 26.37 20.72 13.72
CA GLU A 463 27.17 21.91 13.45
C GLU A 463 26.79 22.62 12.15
N LEU A 464 26.13 21.90 11.22
CA LEU A 464 25.68 22.42 9.92
C LEU A 464 24.38 23.22 10.01
N ILE A 465 23.67 23.14 11.13
CA ILE A 465 22.33 23.74 11.29
C ILE A 465 22.30 25.25 10.98
N GLU A 466 23.42 25.95 11.23
CA GLU A 466 23.54 27.38 10.98
C GLU A 466 24.32 27.73 9.69
N THR A 467 24.98 26.78 9.06
CA THR A 467 25.92 27.03 7.96
C THR A 467 25.54 26.37 6.63
N ALA A 468 25.03 25.16 6.66
CA ALA A 468 24.65 24.38 5.49
C ALA A 468 23.53 23.37 5.85
N PRO A 469 22.34 23.82 6.26
CA PRO A 469 21.26 22.93 6.72
C PRO A 469 20.77 21.95 5.62
N GLU A 470 20.94 22.29 4.35
CA GLU A 470 20.63 21.44 3.20
C GLU A 470 21.49 20.20 3.09
N ASP A 471 22.69 20.19 3.70
CA ASP A 471 23.60 19.05 3.69
C ASP A 471 23.37 18.07 4.84
N MET A 472 22.48 18.42 5.77
CA MET A 472 22.19 17.59 6.96
C MET A 472 21.47 16.32 6.59
N LYS A 473 21.89 15.20 7.20
CA LYS A 473 21.22 13.90 7.09
C LYS A 473 20.31 13.64 8.29
N ALA A 474 19.26 12.89 8.04
CA ALA A 474 18.29 12.46 9.05
C ALA A 474 18.62 11.05 9.57
N GLN A 475 18.37 10.81 10.85
CA GLN A 475 18.28 9.45 11.39
C GLN A 475 16.89 8.86 11.07
N ALA A 476 16.64 8.67 9.76
CA ALA A 476 15.38 8.18 9.22
C ALA A 476 15.61 6.96 8.32
N TYR A 477 14.59 6.13 8.23
CA TYR A 477 14.62 4.85 7.53
C TYR A 477 13.23 4.47 7.04
N ASP A 478 13.14 4.06 5.76
CA ASP A 478 11.90 3.58 5.15
C ASP A 478 12.02 2.11 4.77
N LEU A 479 11.01 1.32 5.12
CA LEU A 479 10.88 -0.05 4.67
C LEU A 479 10.15 -0.08 3.33
N VAL A 480 10.83 -0.61 2.32
CA VAL A 480 10.32 -0.72 0.95
C VAL A 480 10.07 -2.17 0.60
N LEU A 481 8.97 -2.44 -0.08
CA LEU A 481 8.63 -3.74 -0.66
C LEU A 481 8.20 -3.56 -2.11
N ASN A 482 8.94 -4.15 -3.05
CA ASN A 482 8.55 -4.24 -4.46
C ASN A 482 8.19 -2.88 -5.11
N GLY A 483 8.93 -1.84 -4.79
CA GLY A 483 8.68 -0.50 -5.33
C GLY A 483 7.63 0.32 -4.59
N TYR A 484 7.17 -0.17 -3.43
CA TYR A 484 6.25 0.55 -2.55
C TYR A 484 6.89 0.79 -1.19
N GLU A 485 6.82 2.00 -0.71
CA GLU A 485 7.08 2.33 0.69
C GLU A 485 5.98 1.69 1.55
N LEU A 486 6.35 0.73 2.39
CA LEU A 486 5.43 0.17 3.39
C LEU A 486 5.20 1.13 4.55
N GLY A 487 6.20 1.88 4.87
CA GLY A 487 6.20 2.90 5.90
C GLY A 487 7.60 3.26 6.33
N GLY A 488 7.69 4.29 7.12
CA GLY A 488 8.95 4.84 7.56
C GLY A 488 8.97 5.17 9.05
N GLY A 489 10.16 5.48 9.51
CA GLY A 489 10.42 5.86 10.87
C GLY A 489 11.67 6.70 11.02
N SER A 490 11.89 7.17 12.22
CA SER A 490 13.10 7.91 12.59
C SER A 490 13.40 7.80 14.08
N ILE A 491 14.61 8.12 14.44
CA ILE A 491 14.93 8.56 15.81
C ILE A 491 14.32 9.94 15.97
N ARG A 492 13.73 10.22 17.14
CA ARG A 492 13.05 11.49 17.42
C ARG A 492 13.98 12.44 18.14
N ILE A 493 13.77 13.73 17.92
CA ILE A 493 14.34 14.77 18.77
C ILE A 493 13.67 14.64 20.14
N PHE A 494 14.48 14.58 21.20
CA PHE A 494 14.03 14.54 22.58
C PHE A 494 14.65 15.66 23.44
N GLU A 495 15.53 16.45 22.82
CA GLU A 495 16.20 17.60 23.40
C GLU A 495 15.49 18.88 22.93
N LYS A 496 14.97 19.67 23.88
CA LYS A 496 14.16 20.86 23.59
C LYS A 496 14.87 21.88 22.72
N ASP A 497 16.14 22.14 23.00
CA ASP A 497 16.95 23.11 22.27
C ASP A 497 17.18 22.72 20.80
N ILE A 498 17.35 21.45 20.53
CA ILE A 498 17.43 20.93 19.15
C ILE A 498 16.08 21.07 18.44
N GLN A 499 14.98 20.75 19.14
CA GLN A 499 13.64 20.88 18.56
C GLN A 499 13.28 22.33 18.23
N GLU A 500 13.63 23.26 19.09
CA GLU A 500 13.43 24.71 18.86
C GLU A 500 14.21 25.19 17.62
N LYS A 501 15.45 24.75 17.45
CA LYS A 501 16.27 25.06 16.27
C LYS A 501 15.65 24.47 14.99
N MET A 502 15.15 23.25 15.04
CA MET A 502 14.46 22.62 13.91
C MET A 502 13.20 23.39 13.53
N PHE A 503 12.38 23.81 14.49
CA PHE A 503 11.20 24.62 14.19
C PHE A 503 11.57 25.96 13.56
N ALA A 504 12.63 26.59 14.02
CA ALA A 504 13.14 27.84 13.43
C ALA A 504 13.59 27.65 11.97
N LEU A 505 14.28 26.54 11.63
CA LEU A 505 14.66 26.18 10.26
C LEU A 505 13.45 25.97 9.35
N LEU A 506 12.38 25.42 9.90
CA LEU A 506 11.12 25.18 9.16
C LEU A 506 10.23 26.45 9.08
N GLY A 507 10.70 27.57 9.64
CA GLY A 507 10.03 28.86 9.55
C GLY A 507 8.99 29.14 10.62
N PHE A 508 8.90 28.31 11.69
CA PHE A 508 8.04 28.59 12.83
C PHE A 508 8.66 29.70 13.72
N SER A 509 7.86 30.70 14.08
CA SER A 509 8.22 31.59 15.18
C SER A 509 8.15 30.85 16.53
N PRO A 510 8.85 31.32 17.56
CA PRO A 510 8.75 30.73 18.91
C PRO A 510 7.30 30.68 19.43
N GLU A 511 6.50 31.70 19.13
CA GLU A 511 5.11 31.81 19.53
C GLU A 511 4.24 30.73 18.81
N GLU A 512 4.41 30.55 17.51
CA GLU A 512 3.70 29.52 16.73
C GLU A 512 4.10 28.11 17.18
N ALA A 513 5.38 27.86 17.43
CA ALA A 513 5.86 26.59 17.94
C ALA A 513 5.29 26.29 19.35
N ALA A 514 5.22 27.32 20.22
CA ALA A 514 4.64 27.18 21.56
C ALA A 514 3.11 26.94 21.50
N GLU A 515 2.39 27.58 20.59
CA GLU A 515 0.95 27.39 20.42
C GLU A 515 0.61 25.98 19.92
N GLN A 516 1.37 25.47 18.97
CA GLN A 516 1.07 24.19 18.33
C GLN A 516 1.68 22.98 19.05
N PHE A 517 2.90 23.13 19.59
CA PHE A 517 3.70 22.04 20.15
C PHE A 517 4.19 22.29 21.57
N GLY A 518 3.70 23.35 22.23
CA GLY A 518 4.16 23.75 23.55
C GLY A 518 4.08 22.64 24.60
N PHE A 519 3.01 21.84 24.56
CA PHE A 519 2.85 20.70 25.47
C PHE A 519 3.91 19.61 25.28
N LEU A 520 4.40 19.39 24.05
CA LEU A 520 5.47 18.44 23.76
C LEU A 520 6.83 19.00 24.20
N LEU A 521 7.10 20.29 23.90
CA LEU A 521 8.32 20.96 24.32
C LEU A 521 8.42 21.01 25.85
N GLU A 522 7.31 21.28 26.55
CA GLU A 522 7.24 21.19 28.00
C GLU A 522 7.51 19.77 28.51
N ALA A 523 6.91 18.75 27.88
CA ALA A 523 7.14 17.36 28.27
C ALA A 523 8.63 16.98 28.19
N PHE A 524 9.37 17.48 27.21
CA PHE A 524 10.81 17.20 27.08
C PHE A 524 11.62 17.74 28.27
N GLU A 525 11.17 18.78 28.98
CA GLU A 525 11.81 19.32 30.15
C GLU A 525 11.72 18.39 31.38
N TYR A 526 10.81 17.39 31.35
CA TYR A 526 10.63 16.41 32.42
C TYR A 526 11.40 15.12 32.23
N GLY A 527 12.43 15.11 31.38
CA GLY A 527 13.32 13.98 31.21
C GLY A 527 12.83 12.99 30.16
N ALA A 528 12.61 13.48 28.94
CA ALA A 528 12.30 12.62 27.79
C ALA A 528 13.46 11.67 27.49
N PRO A 529 13.22 10.35 27.36
CA PRO A 529 14.28 9.43 26.96
C PRO A 529 14.60 9.56 25.47
N PRO A 530 15.80 9.17 25.03
CA PRO A 530 16.03 8.90 23.62
C PRO A 530 15.00 7.87 23.12
N HIS A 531 14.32 8.16 22.02
CA HIS A 531 13.28 7.28 21.46
C HIS A 531 13.18 7.40 19.95
N GLY A 532 12.54 6.41 19.36
CA GLY A 532 12.27 6.35 17.94
C GLY A 532 11.20 5.33 17.64
N GLY A 533 10.77 5.27 16.41
CA GLY A 533 9.71 4.35 16.03
C GLY A 533 9.51 4.25 14.52
N ILE A 534 8.51 3.48 14.15
CA ILE A 534 8.14 3.24 12.77
C ILE A 534 6.62 3.12 12.64
N ALA A 535 6.07 3.60 11.54
CA ALA A 535 4.67 3.41 11.19
C ALA A 535 4.57 2.72 9.83
N LEU A 536 3.93 1.54 9.78
CA LEU A 536 3.75 0.76 8.56
C LEU A 536 2.29 0.80 8.12
N GLY A 537 2.04 1.07 6.84
CA GLY A 537 0.70 1.05 6.26
C GLY A 537 0.14 -0.37 6.17
N LEU A 538 -0.74 -0.76 7.10
CA LEU A 538 -1.35 -2.09 7.12
C LEU A 538 -2.11 -2.39 5.82
N ASP A 539 -2.85 -1.43 5.30
CA ASP A 539 -3.63 -1.60 4.08
C ASP A 539 -2.72 -1.89 2.88
N ARG A 540 -1.60 -1.18 2.76
CA ARG A 540 -0.61 -1.36 1.70
C ARG A 540 0.13 -2.69 1.83
N LEU A 541 0.53 -3.06 3.04
CA LEU A 541 1.15 -4.38 3.29
C LEU A 541 0.22 -5.51 2.85
N VAL A 542 -1.04 -5.47 3.26
CA VAL A 542 -2.04 -6.48 2.87
C VAL A 542 -2.28 -6.47 1.36
N MET A 543 -2.32 -5.30 0.71
CA MET A 543 -2.47 -5.17 -0.73
C MET A 543 -1.36 -5.93 -1.47
N LEU A 544 -0.11 -5.69 -1.10
CA LEU A 544 1.04 -6.34 -1.73
C LEU A 544 1.07 -7.84 -1.46
N LEU A 545 0.83 -8.27 -0.23
CA LEU A 545 0.80 -9.70 0.13
C LEU A 545 -0.38 -10.44 -0.53
N ALA A 546 -1.50 -9.77 -0.80
CA ALA A 546 -2.64 -10.34 -1.51
C ALA A 546 -2.48 -10.33 -3.04
N GLY A 547 -1.41 -9.73 -3.58
CA GLY A 547 -1.24 -9.52 -5.02
C GLY A 547 -2.31 -8.60 -5.63
N ARG A 548 -2.82 -7.62 -4.84
CA ARG A 548 -3.81 -6.64 -5.29
C ARG A 548 -3.11 -5.37 -5.77
N THR A 549 -3.75 -4.70 -6.71
CA THR A 549 -3.27 -3.43 -7.28
C THR A 549 -4.03 -2.21 -6.76
N ASN A 550 -5.09 -2.43 -5.98
CA ASN A 550 -5.97 -1.39 -5.46
C ASN A 550 -6.12 -1.54 -3.94
N LEU A 551 -5.80 -0.48 -3.22
CA LEU A 551 -5.90 -0.45 -1.76
C LEU A 551 -7.33 -0.70 -1.25
N ARG A 552 -8.35 -0.29 -2.01
CA ARG A 552 -9.76 -0.50 -1.67
C ARG A 552 -10.16 -1.96 -1.54
N ASP A 553 -9.43 -2.87 -2.17
CA ASP A 553 -9.68 -4.32 -2.03
C ASP A 553 -9.26 -4.87 -0.67
N THR A 554 -8.42 -4.15 0.08
CA THR A 554 -7.92 -4.56 1.40
C THR A 554 -8.70 -3.98 2.58
N ILE A 555 -9.65 -3.10 2.30
CA ILE A 555 -10.49 -2.42 3.30
C ILE A 555 -11.92 -2.90 3.13
N ALA A 556 -12.57 -3.28 4.24
CA ALA A 556 -13.93 -3.83 4.16
C ALA A 556 -14.91 -2.83 3.52
N PHE A 557 -14.91 -1.57 3.95
CA PHE A 557 -15.79 -0.52 3.46
C PHE A 557 -14.99 0.74 3.13
N PRO A 558 -14.26 0.76 1.98
CA PRO A 558 -13.44 1.89 1.58
C PRO A 558 -14.29 3.04 1.02
N LYS A 559 -13.66 4.20 0.86
CA LYS A 559 -14.20 5.30 0.06
C LYS A 559 -13.83 5.13 -1.42
N THR A 560 -14.63 5.71 -2.31
CA THR A 560 -14.32 5.86 -3.74
C THR A 560 -13.13 6.80 -3.95
N ALA A 561 -12.67 6.93 -5.20
CA ALA A 561 -11.65 7.92 -5.57
C ALA A 561 -12.10 9.38 -5.32
N SER A 562 -13.40 9.64 -5.21
CA SER A 562 -13.98 10.95 -4.85
C SER A 562 -14.28 11.10 -3.35
N ALA A 563 -13.67 10.30 -2.49
CA ALA A 563 -13.84 10.30 -1.02
C ALA A 563 -15.29 10.05 -0.56
N SER A 564 -16.11 9.34 -1.34
CA SER A 564 -17.51 9.06 -1.02
C SER A 564 -17.74 7.57 -0.75
N CYS A 565 -18.80 7.27 0.00
CA CYS A 565 -19.31 5.91 0.21
C CYS A 565 -20.64 5.75 -0.55
N LEU A 566 -20.62 4.96 -1.62
CA LEU A 566 -21.81 4.72 -2.46
C LEU A 566 -22.89 3.88 -1.75
N MET A 567 -22.52 3.15 -0.71
CA MET A 567 -23.43 2.30 0.05
C MET A 567 -24.23 3.08 1.09
N THR A 568 -23.59 4.02 1.79
CA THR A 568 -24.19 4.82 2.87
C THR A 568 -24.46 6.25 2.46
N GLU A 569 -24.12 6.62 1.22
CA GLU A 569 -24.28 7.97 0.65
C GLU A 569 -23.51 9.05 1.45
N ALA A 570 -22.40 8.65 2.11
CA ALA A 570 -21.55 9.59 2.85
C ALA A 570 -20.47 10.20 1.91
N PRO A 571 -20.13 11.51 2.06
CA PRO A 571 -20.72 12.46 2.99
C PRO A 571 -22.13 12.89 2.56
N GLY A 572 -23.01 13.15 3.52
CA GLY A 572 -24.39 13.58 3.31
C GLY A 572 -24.66 14.97 3.84
N GLU A 573 -25.81 15.52 3.48
CA GLU A 573 -26.28 16.78 4.03
C GLU A 573 -26.71 16.62 5.50
N VAL A 574 -26.52 17.67 6.28
CA VAL A 574 -26.98 17.76 7.66
C VAL A 574 -28.12 18.79 7.75
N SER A 575 -29.01 18.63 8.73
CA SER A 575 -30.13 19.55 8.92
C SER A 575 -29.69 20.91 9.46
N ASP A 576 -30.45 21.96 9.16
CA ASP A 576 -30.20 23.30 9.71
C ASP A 576 -30.16 23.28 11.25
N ALA A 577 -31.05 22.50 11.89
CA ALA A 577 -31.03 22.33 13.34
C ALA A 577 -29.70 21.78 13.89
N GLN A 578 -29.09 20.82 13.19
CA GLN A 578 -27.76 20.30 13.58
C GLN A 578 -26.66 21.34 13.38
N LEU A 579 -26.77 22.17 12.33
CA LEU A 579 -25.83 23.27 12.11
C LEU A 579 -25.97 24.34 13.18
N ASP A 580 -27.21 24.70 13.53
CA ASP A 580 -27.50 25.68 14.60
C ASP A 580 -26.97 25.22 15.96
N GLU A 581 -27.10 23.92 16.30
CA GLU A 581 -26.54 23.34 17.54
C GLU A 581 -25.01 23.41 17.58
N LEU A 582 -24.37 23.46 16.42
CA LEU A 582 -22.90 23.56 16.28
C LEU A 582 -22.44 25.01 16.05
N HIS A 583 -23.35 25.96 16.02
CA HIS A 583 -23.08 27.38 15.70
C HIS A 583 -22.40 27.56 14.33
N LEU A 584 -22.79 26.75 13.34
CA LEU A 584 -22.22 26.73 11.98
C LEU A 584 -23.21 27.20 10.93
N SER A 585 -22.68 27.76 9.85
CA SER A 585 -23.46 28.06 8.64
C SER A 585 -22.68 27.68 7.37
N ILE A 586 -23.40 27.12 6.38
CA ILE A 586 -22.81 26.77 5.09
C ILE A 586 -22.87 27.96 4.15
N LYS A 587 -21.72 28.49 3.72
CA LYS A 587 -21.65 29.45 2.63
C LYS A 587 -21.95 28.75 1.31
N LYS A 588 -23.16 28.97 0.75
CA LYS A 588 -23.49 28.47 -0.59
C LYS A 588 -22.61 29.20 -1.63
N LYS A 589 -21.88 28.43 -2.45
CA LYS A 589 -21.22 29.02 -3.62
C LYS A 589 -22.31 29.58 -4.52
N VAL A 590 -22.27 30.88 -4.80
CA VAL A 590 -23.08 31.46 -5.86
C VAL A 590 -22.62 30.80 -7.16
N LYS A 591 -23.51 30.03 -7.80
CA LYS A 591 -23.24 29.53 -9.14
C LYS A 591 -23.21 30.75 -10.07
N ASN A 592 -22.01 31.13 -10.50
CA ASN A 592 -21.84 32.08 -11.59
C ASN A 592 -22.24 31.45 -12.91
#